data_2cdf1797a6395e1e2391d5dac48166d6
#
_entry.id   2cdf1797a6395e1e2391d5dac48166d6
#
_cell.length_a   1.000
_cell.length_b   1.000
_cell.length_c   1.000
_cell.angle_alpha   90.00
_cell.angle_beta   90.00
_cell.angle_gamma   90.00
#
_symmetry.space_group_name_H-M   'P 1'
#
loop_
_entity.id
_entity.type
_entity.pdbx_description
1 polymer ?
#
loop_
_entity_poly.entity_id
_entity_poly.type
_entity_poly.pdbx_seq_one_letter_code
_entity_poly.pdbx_strand_id
1 'polypeptide(L)'
;MLALIPSNQFKRDAKKRWIDLLSEEWITVAHCLIHNQVIPDKHRDHSLVGDWSGFRECHIKPDLLLIYAKYERTIELVRIGSHSELFK
;
A
#
# COMPACT_ATOMS: atom_id res chain seq x y z
N MET A 1 -17.66 1.99 3.14
CA MET A 1 -16.23 2.37 3.10
C MET A 1 -15.40 1.39 3.93
N LEU A 2 -14.19 1.14 3.48
CA LEU A 2 -13.26 0.28 4.21
C LEU A 2 -12.35 1.14 5.10
N ALA A 3 -12.00 0.61 6.28
CA ALA A 3 -11.08 1.31 7.17
C ALA A 3 -9.64 0.89 6.84
N LEU A 4 -8.72 1.86 6.85
CA LEU A 4 -7.29 1.58 6.67
C LEU A 4 -6.67 1.32 8.05
N ILE A 5 -6.11 0.15 8.24
CA ILE A 5 -5.52 -0.26 9.51
C ILE A 5 -4.02 -0.47 9.30
N PRO A 6 -3.15 0.40 9.84
CA PRO A 6 -1.73 0.24 9.67
C PRO A 6 -1.16 -0.84 10.59
N SER A 7 -0.27 -1.68 10.06
CA SER A 7 0.53 -2.58 10.89
C SER A 7 1.57 -1.78 11.66
N ASN A 8 2.15 -2.39 12.69
CA ASN A 8 3.24 -1.75 13.42
C ASN A 8 4.44 -1.45 12.52
N GLN A 9 4.75 -2.37 11.60
CA GLN A 9 5.84 -2.15 10.66
C GLN A 9 5.52 -1.01 9.69
N PHE A 10 4.27 -0.93 9.21
CA PHE A 10 3.86 0.19 8.37
C PHE A 10 4.06 1.53 9.08
N LYS A 11 3.71 1.59 10.36
CA LYS A 11 3.90 2.83 11.14
C LYS A 11 5.37 3.24 11.19
N ARG A 12 6.27 2.27 11.36
CA ARG A 12 7.72 2.54 11.35
C ARG A 12 8.20 2.98 9.97
N ASP A 13 7.74 2.31 8.92
CA ASP A 13 8.05 2.69 7.54
C ASP A 13 7.57 4.12 7.26
N ALA A 14 6.34 4.43 7.68
CA ALA A 14 5.71 5.73 7.41
C ALA A 14 6.46 6.89 8.05
N LYS A 15 7.09 6.68 9.21
CA LYS A 15 7.91 7.72 9.84
C LYS A 15 9.04 8.18 8.92
N LYS A 16 9.58 7.28 8.12
CA LYS A 16 10.65 7.60 7.18
C LYS A 16 10.13 8.19 5.88
N ARG A 17 8.84 8.09 5.63
CA ARG A 17 8.20 8.42 4.36
C ARG A 17 6.99 9.34 4.52
N TRP A 18 6.88 10.04 5.65
CA TRP A 18 5.66 10.79 5.93
C TRP A 18 5.36 11.87 4.89
N ILE A 19 6.38 12.46 4.27
CA ILE A 19 6.18 13.44 3.20
C ILE A 19 5.49 12.80 2.00
N ASP A 20 5.85 11.54 1.67
CA ASP A 20 5.22 10.81 0.58
C ASP A 20 3.73 10.57 0.84
N LEU A 21 3.33 10.48 2.11
CA LEU A 21 1.91 10.30 2.47
C LEU A 21 1.10 11.58 2.27
N LEU A 22 1.76 12.70 2.00
CA LEU A 22 1.10 13.95 1.64
C LEU A 22 1.03 14.15 0.12
N SER A 23 1.54 13.19 -0.64
CA SER A 23 1.56 13.28 -2.11
C SER A 23 0.19 12.96 -2.69
N GLU A 24 -0.09 13.53 -3.85
CA GLU A 24 -1.32 13.22 -4.59
C GLU A 24 -1.40 11.73 -4.93
N GLU A 25 -0.28 11.10 -5.24
CA GLU A 25 -0.24 9.68 -5.58
C GLU A 25 -0.73 8.82 -4.42
N TRP A 26 -0.24 9.08 -3.21
CA TRP A 26 -0.72 8.37 -2.02
C TRP A 26 -2.19 8.63 -1.77
N ILE A 27 -2.61 9.90 -1.85
CA ILE A 27 -4.00 10.28 -1.59
C ILE A 27 -4.93 9.58 -2.57
N THR A 28 -4.56 9.51 -3.84
CA THR A 28 -5.34 8.80 -4.86
C THR A 28 -5.50 7.32 -4.53
N VAL A 29 -4.40 6.65 -4.22
CA VAL A 29 -4.43 5.20 -3.90
C VAL A 29 -5.23 4.96 -2.62
N ALA A 30 -4.98 5.74 -1.58
CA ALA A 30 -5.70 5.60 -0.31
C ALA A 30 -7.21 5.81 -0.50
N HIS A 31 -7.60 6.78 -1.30
CA HIS A 31 -9.01 7.03 -1.61
C HIS A 31 -9.63 5.81 -2.30
N CYS A 32 -8.94 5.24 -3.29
CA CYS A 32 -9.43 4.05 -3.99
C CYS A 32 -9.60 2.86 -3.04
N LEU A 33 -8.64 2.67 -2.14
CA LEU A 33 -8.72 1.57 -1.16
C LEU A 33 -9.91 1.76 -0.22
N ILE A 34 -10.08 2.96 0.31
CA ILE A 34 -11.19 3.28 1.23
C ILE A 34 -12.55 3.05 0.57
N HIS A 35 -12.69 3.46 -0.67
CA HIS A 35 -13.96 3.40 -1.39
C HIS A 35 -14.14 2.13 -2.23
N ASN A 36 -13.23 1.17 -2.09
CA ASN A 36 -13.25 -0.09 -2.84
C ASN A 36 -13.34 0.14 -4.36
N GLN A 37 -12.59 1.14 -4.83
CA GLN A 37 -12.51 1.48 -6.25
C GLN A 37 -11.26 0.87 -6.88
N VAL A 38 -11.30 0.68 -8.19
CA VAL A 38 -10.15 0.17 -8.92
C VAL A 38 -9.02 1.22 -8.88
N ILE A 39 -7.82 0.78 -8.48
CA ILE A 39 -6.64 1.63 -8.47
C ILE A 39 -6.22 1.87 -9.92
N PRO A 40 -5.89 3.11 -10.33
CA PRO A 40 -5.46 3.38 -11.70
C PRO A 40 -4.29 2.51 -12.15
N ASP A 41 -4.29 2.09 -13.41
CA ASP A 41 -3.33 1.13 -13.98
C ASP A 41 -1.87 1.56 -13.78
N LYS A 42 -1.60 2.86 -13.75
CA LYS A 42 -0.23 3.37 -13.56
C LYS A 42 0.39 2.93 -12.24
N HIS A 43 -0.42 2.55 -11.26
CA HIS A 43 0.05 2.09 -9.95
C HIS A 43 0.30 0.58 -9.90
N ARG A 44 0.02 -0.15 -10.98
CA ARG A 44 0.34 -1.58 -11.12
C ARG A 44 -0.12 -2.44 -9.94
N ASP A 45 -1.35 -2.23 -9.48
CA ASP A 45 -1.91 -3.03 -8.39
C ASP A 45 -2.02 -4.49 -8.82
N HIS A 46 -1.44 -5.40 -8.02
CA HIS A 46 -1.45 -6.83 -8.35
C HIS A 46 -1.29 -7.68 -7.10
N SER A 47 -1.73 -8.95 -7.21
CA SER A 47 -1.54 -9.92 -6.13
C SER A 47 -0.09 -10.38 -6.09
N LEU A 48 0.41 -10.63 -4.87
CA LEU A 48 1.73 -11.20 -4.66
C LEU A 48 1.63 -12.72 -4.58
N VAL A 49 2.76 -13.39 -4.80
CA VAL A 49 2.87 -14.85 -4.77
C VAL A 49 3.97 -15.27 -3.79
N GLY A 50 4.11 -16.59 -3.58
CA GLY A 50 5.14 -17.14 -2.70
C GLY A 50 4.87 -16.78 -1.24
N ASP A 51 5.91 -16.32 -0.55
CA ASP A 51 5.82 -15.97 0.87
C ASP A 51 4.85 -14.82 1.14
N TRP A 52 4.54 -14.01 0.14
CA TRP A 52 3.60 -12.90 0.21
C TRP A 52 2.21 -13.25 -0.33
N SER A 53 1.93 -14.54 -0.50
CA SER A 53 0.61 -14.97 -0.97
C SER A 53 -0.49 -14.48 -0.03
N GLY A 54 -1.56 -13.95 -0.59
CA GLY A 54 -2.65 -13.34 0.18
C GLY A 54 -2.52 -11.83 0.35
N PHE A 55 -1.38 -11.27 -0.04
CA PHE A 55 -1.15 -9.83 -0.02
C PHE A 55 -1.17 -9.26 -1.43
N ARG A 56 -1.35 -7.95 -1.51
CA ARG A 56 -1.31 -7.21 -2.78
C ARG A 56 -0.26 -6.12 -2.70
N GLU A 57 0.23 -5.70 -3.84
CA GLU A 57 1.22 -4.65 -3.96
C GLU A 57 0.75 -3.62 -4.99
N CYS A 58 1.00 -2.35 -4.72
CA CYS A 58 0.87 -1.33 -5.75
C CYS A 58 2.02 -0.34 -5.65
N HIS A 59 2.30 0.34 -6.78
CA HIS A 59 3.35 1.35 -6.85
C HIS A 59 2.72 2.72 -6.62
N ILE A 60 2.95 3.30 -5.45
CA ILE A 60 2.52 4.69 -5.16
C ILE A 60 3.27 5.62 -6.09
N LYS A 61 4.60 5.47 -6.12
CA LYS A 61 5.53 6.12 -7.05
C LYS A 61 6.41 5.04 -7.65
N PRO A 62 7.21 5.30 -8.70
CA PRO A 62 8.00 4.25 -9.34
C PRO A 62 8.82 3.39 -8.40
N ASP A 63 9.39 3.97 -7.33
CA ASP A 63 10.12 3.19 -6.34
C ASP A 63 9.57 3.42 -4.92
N LEU A 64 8.28 3.60 -4.80
CA LEU A 64 7.60 3.64 -3.50
C LEU A 64 6.42 2.69 -3.56
N LEU A 65 6.58 1.51 -2.94
CA LEU A 65 5.63 0.41 -3.00
C LEU A 65 4.81 0.36 -1.73
N LEU A 66 3.55 -0.03 -1.88
CA LEU A 66 2.66 -0.34 -0.77
C LEU A 66 2.29 -1.82 -0.84
N ILE A 67 2.50 -2.53 0.27
CA ILE A 67 1.98 -3.89 0.44
C ILE A 67 0.77 -3.79 1.36
N TYR A 68 -0.34 -4.37 0.95
CA TYR A 68 -1.57 -4.32 1.73
C TYR A 68 -2.34 -5.64 1.62
N ALA A 69 -3.27 -5.84 2.54
CA ALA A 69 -4.18 -6.98 2.50
C ALA A 69 -5.61 -6.47 2.59
N LYS A 70 -6.48 -7.04 1.77
CA LYS A 70 -7.88 -6.61 1.69
C LYS A 70 -8.77 -7.63 2.38
N TYR A 71 -9.57 -7.14 3.33
CA TYR A 71 -10.57 -7.93 4.02
C TYR A 71 -11.95 -7.36 3.76
N GLU A 72 -12.98 -7.98 4.32
CA GLU A 72 -14.36 -7.59 4.04
C GLU A 72 -14.64 -6.12 4.39
N ARG A 73 -14.13 -5.66 5.53
CA ARG A 73 -14.43 -4.30 6.03
C ARG A 73 -13.20 -3.44 6.26
N THR A 74 -12.02 -4.00 6.06
CA THR A 74 -10.76 -3.30 6.34
C THR A 74 -9.74 -3.56 5.27
N ILE A 75 -8.78 -2.65 5.19
CA ILE A 75 -7.55 -2.82 4.43
C ILE A 75 -6.43 -2.74 5.44
N GLU A 76 -5.62 -3.78 5.56
CA GLU A 76 -4.42 -3.71 6.36
C GLU A 76 -3.30 -3.10 5.54
N LEU A 77 -2.71 -2.01 6.02
CA LEU A 77 -1.51 -1.43 5.41
C LEU A 77 -0.30 -2.12 6.03
N VAL A 78 0.38 -2.96 5.26
CA VAL A 78 1.38 -3.88 5.78
C VAL A 78 2.78 -3.29 5.75
N ARG A 79 3.22 -2.78 4.60
CA ARG A 79 4.52 -2.16 4.43
C ARG A 79 4.43 -1.02 3.41
N ILE A 80 5.31 -0.03 3.58
CA ILE A 80 5.53 1.00 2.56
C ILE A 80 7.04 1.30 2.50
N GLY A 81 7.60 1.38 1.29
CA GLY A 81 9.02 1.63 1.13
C GLY A 81 9.47 1.36 -0.29
N SER A 82 10.79 1.48 -0.50
CA SER A 82 11.37 1.17 -1.79
C SER A 82 11.41 -0.34 -2.02
N HIS A 83 11.61 -0.74 -3.27
CA HIS A 83 11.73 -2.16 -3.63
C HIS A 83 12.82 -2.85 -2.79
N SER A 84 14.00 -2.23 -2.68
CA SER A 84 15.10 -2.81 -1.93
C SER A 84 14.84 -2.87 -0.43
N GLU A 85 14.03 -1.97 0.13
CA GLU A 85 13.66 -2.01 1.54
C GLU A 85 12.70 -3.15 1.85
N LEU A 86 11.79 -3.46 0.93
CA LEU A 86 10.71 -4.44 1.15
C LEU A 86 11.10 -5.85 0.73
N PHE A 87 11.93 -5.99 -0.29
CA PHE A 87 12.24 -7.29 -0.91
C PHE A 87 13.76 -7.54 -0.97
N LYS A 88 14.40 -7.44 0.16
CA LYS A 88 15.83 -7.73 0.25
C LYS A 88 16.11 -9.19 -0.06
#